data_5695d54fab740bc4ae44d19a531ce075
#
_entry.id   5695d54fab740bc4ae44d19a531ce075
#
_cell.length_a   1.000
_cell.length_b   1.000
_cell.length_c   1.000
_cell.angle_alpha   90.00
_cell.angle_beta   90.00
_cell.angle_gamma   90.00
#
_symmetry.space_group_name_H-M   'P 1'
#
loop_
_entity.id
_entity.type
_entity.pdbx_description
1 polymer ?
#
loop_
_entity_poly.entity_id
_entity_poly.type
_entity_poly.pdbx_seq_one_letter_code
_entity_poly.pdbx_strand_id
1 'polypeptide(L)'
;IPPFCEEGGGCTLNWLFVQSLRDLADLERNFGSAVHAAAYERQAAELERAVTALFYDEARGCFAEDQEHRYFSEHAQVFAILTAGRTDLLPLLRKGELDECGIYFSFYYFEVCRLHGLDDCFARRLAGYEKLALSGLSTLPEEFRNWRSFCHAWSAHYLYFHYSRDSFTERISHKTSTSSSEAAS
;
A
#
# COMPACT_ATOMS: atom_id res chain seq x y z
N ILE A 1 -6.87 -12.78 -1.52
CA ILE A 1 -5.98 -12.77 -2.69
C ILE A 1 -6.85 -12.43 -3.88
N PRO A 2 -6.51 -11.41 -4.70
CA PRO A 2 -7.29 -11.12 -5.90
C PRO A 2 -7.38 -12.37 -6.77
N PRO A 3 -8.47 -12.54 -7.54
CA PRO A 3 -8.59 -13.68 -8.42
C PRO A 3 -7.36 -13.73 -9.35
N PHE A 4 -6.69 -14.87 -9.37
CA PHE A 4 -5.48 -15.04 -10.18
C PHE A 4 -5.84 -15.04 -11.66
N CYS A 5 -5.10 -14.24 -12.42
CA CYS A 5 -4.99 -14.45 -13.85
C CYS A 5 -4.13 -15.69 -14.06
N GLU A 6 -4.71 -16.75 -14.54
CA GLU A 6 -3.99 -18.00 -14.85
C GLU A 6 -2.98 -17.82 -15.98
N GLU A 7 -3.16 -16.79 -16.81
CA GLU A 7 -2.27 -16.45 -17.92
C GLU A 7 -1.79 -14.99 -17.80
N GLY A 8 -0.49 -14.80 -17.64
CA GLY A 8 0.15 -13.50 -17.85
C GLY A 8 0.36 -12.57 -16.66
N GLY A 9 0.34 -13.06 -15.44
CA GLY A 9 0.73 -12.29 -14.25
C GLY A 9 -0.24 -11.15 -13.88
N GLY A 10 -0.58 -11.03 -12.61
CA GLY A 10 -1.46 -9.98 -12.12
C GLY A 10 -0.77 -8.62 -11.99
N CYS A 11 -1.53 -7.54 -12.10
CA CYS A 11 -1.07 -6.17 -11.94
C CYS A 11 -0.32 -5.96 -10.63
N THR A 12 -0.90 -6.41 -9.52
CA THR A 12 -0.31 -6.31 -8.17
C THR A 12 1.09 -6.92 -8.09
N LEU A 13 1.30 -8.12 -8.66
CA LEU A 13 2.61 -8.77 -8.65
C LEU A 13 3.65 -8.02 -9.48
N ASN A 14 3.24 -7.45 -10.61
CA ASN A 14 4.14 -6.64 -11.42
C ASN A 14 4.53 -5.34 -10.71
N TRP A 15 3.61 -4.67 -10.03
CA TRP A 15 3.94 -3.51 -9.19
C TRP A 15 4.90 -3.87 -8.06
N LEU A 16 4.70 -5.01 -7.39
CA LEU A 16 5.63 -5.51 -6.37
C LEU A 16 7.00 -5.78 -6.96
N PHE A 17 7.07 -6.28 -8.20
CA PHE A 17 8.35 -6.49 -8.88
C PHE A 17 9.03 -5.18 -9.25
N VAL A 18 8.29 -4.15 -9.71
CA VAL A 18 8.84 -2.78 -9.90
C VAL A 18 9.45 -2.27 -8.59
N GLN A 19 8.74 -2.40 -7.47
CA GLN A 19 9.25 -1.99 -6.15
C GLN A 19 10.53 -2.75 -5.80
N SER A 20 10.55 -4.08 -5.97
CA SER A 20 11.72 -4.90 -5.68
C SER A 20 12.95 -4.50 -6.51
N LEU A 21 12.76 -4.14 -7.79
CA LEU A 21 13.86 -3.63 -8.63
C LEU A 21 14.39 -2.28 -8.13
N ARG A 22 13.52 -1.40 -7.66
CA ARG A 22 13.92 -0.12 -7.04
C ARG A 22 14.68 -0.32 -5.74
N ASP A 23 14.22 -1.22 -4.89
CA ASP A 23 14.90 -1.58 -3.64
C ASP A 23 16.28 -2.19 -3.91
N LEU A 24 16.40 -3.05 -4.94
CA LEU A 24 17.70 -3.57 -5.40
C LEU A 24 18.61 -2.46 -5.94
N ALA A 25 18.07 -1.51 -6.70
CA ALA A 25 18.84 -0.37 -7.17
C ALA A 25 19.38 0.48 -6.00
N ASP A 26 18.57 0.68 -4.96
CA ASP A 26 18.98 1.39 -3.75
C ASP A 26 20.06 0.63 -2.97
N LEU A 27 19.91 -0.69 -2.84
CA LEU A 27 20.94 -1.53 -2.21
C LEU A 27 22.27 -1.48 -2.98
N GLU A 28 22.22 -1.61 -4.30
CA GLU A 28 23.42 -1.53 -5.15
C GLU A 28 24.05 -0.14 -5.12
N ARG A 29 23.26 0.92 -5.02
CA ARG A 29 23.76 2.30 -4.93
C ARG A 29 24.53 2.54 -3.63
N ASN A 30 24.06 1.95 -2.53
CA ASN A 30 24.62 2.18 -1.20
C ASN A 30 25.74 1.18 -0.83
N PHE A 31 25.69 -0.06 -1.32
CA PHE A 31 26.56 -1.14 -0.87
C PHE A 31 27.22 -1.93 -1.99
N GLY A 32 26.89 -1.67 -3.25
CA GLY A 32 27.33 -2.45 -4.39
C GLY A 32 27.85 -1.61 -5.55
N SER A 33 27.28 -1.81 -6.73
CA SER A 33 27.74 -1.25 -8.00
C SER A 33 26.76 -0.25 -8.60
N ALA A 34 27.22 0.96 -8.89
CA ALA A 34 26.44 1.97 -9.60
C ALA A 34 25.95 1.50 -10.99
N VAL A 35 26.70 0.58 -11.63
CA VAL A 35 26.29 -0.01 -12.93
C VAL A 35 25.09 -0.92 -12.76
N HIS A 36 25.08 -1.76 -11.71
CA HIS A 36 23.94 -2.61 -11.40
C HIS A 36 22.73 -1.77 -10.94
N ALA A 37 22.95 -0.77 -10.10
CA ALA A 37 21.89 0.14 -9.69
C ALA A 37 21.18 0.77 -10.89
N ALA A 38 21.94 1.32 -11.85
CA ALA A 38 21.38 1.89 -13.07
C ALA A 38 20.68 0.85 -13.97
N ALA A 39 21.12 -0.41 -13.96
CA ALA A 39 20.48 -1.48 -14.70
C ALA A 39 19.10 -1.82 -14.10
N TYR A 40 19.01 -1.96 -12.76
CA TYR A 40 17.75 -2.22 -12.07
C TYR A 40 16.75 -1.06 -12.21
N GLU A 41 17.21 0.18 -12.15
CA GLU A 41 16.34 1.34 -12.40
C GLU A 41 15.75 1.35 -13.81
N ARG A 42 16.54 1.03 -14.83
CA ARG A 42 16.02 0.94 -16.21
C ARG A 42 14.97 -0.17 -16.33
N GLN A 43 15.23 -1.35 -15.76
CA GLN A 43 14.28 -2.47 -15.75
C GLN A 43 12.99 -2.09 -15.01
N ALA A 44 13.10 -1.41 -13.87
CA ALA A 44 11.93 -0.92 -13.14
C ALA A 44 11.10 0.04 -13.98
N ALA A 45 11.74 1.01 -14.63
CA ALA A 45 11.04 1.98 -15.48
C ALA A 45 10.40 1.35 -16.74
N GLU A 46 11.03 0.33 -17.32
CA GLU A 46 10.46 -0.42 -18.45
C GLU A 46 9.25 -1.24 -18.01
N LEU A 47 9.35 -1.93 -16.88
CA LEU A 47 8.24 -2.70 -16.33
C LEU A 47 7.08 -1.81 -15.91
N GLU A 48 7.32 -0.68 -15.26
CA GLU A 48 6.29 0.29 -14.87
C GLU A 48 5.49 0.77 -16.09
N ARG A 49 6.18 1.09 -17.19
CA ARG A 49 5.50 1.47 -18.43
C ARG A 49 4.64 0.35 -18.99
N ALA A 50 5.15 -0.89 -18.98
CA ALA A 50 4.41 -2.07 -19.42
C ALA A 50 3.18 -2.33 -18.54
N VAL A 51 3.32 -2.26 -17.22
CA VAL A 51 2.21 -2.39 -16.26
C VAL A 51 1.14 -1.34 -16.52
N THR A 52 1.55 -0.09 -16.70
CA THR A 52 0.60 0.99 -16.98
C THR A 52 -0.13 0.75 -18.31
N ALA A 53 0.58 0.36 -19.35
CA ALA A 53 -0.02 0.12 -20.67
C ALA A 53 -0.98 -1.08 -20.71
N LEU A 54 -0.73 -2.10 -19.88
CA LEU A 54 -1.50 -3.35 -19.89
C LEU A 54 -2.68 -3.36 -18.92
N PHE A 55 -2.57 -2.66 -17.79
CA PHE A 55 -3.52 -2.81 -16.68
C PHE A 55 -4.28 -1.51 -16.34
N TYR A 56 -3.87 -0.36 -16.83
CA TYR A 56 -4.58 0.88 -16.53
C TYR A 56 -5.83 1.02 -17.40
N ASP A 57 -6.98 1.10 -16.76
CA ASP A 57 -8.27 1.34 -17.39
C ASP A 57 -8.58 2.84 -17.42
N GLU A 58 -8.46 3.46 -18.58
CA GLU A 58 -8.71 4.88 -18.77
C GLU A 58 -10.17 5.28 -18.48
N ALA A 59 -11.12 4.37 -18.73
CA ALA A 59 -12.54 4.68 -18.52
C ALA A 59 -12.88 4.71 -17.02
N ARG A 60 -12.24 3.87 -16.21
CA ARG A 60 -12.39 3.83 -14.75
C ARG A 60 -11.38 4.69 -14.01
N GLY A 61 -10.28 5.07 -14.66
CA GLY A 61 -9.20 5.85 -14.06
C GLY A 61 -8.46 5.07 -12.97
N CYS A 62 -8.29 3.75 -13.12
CA CYS A 62 -7.62 2.89 -12.14
C CYS A 62 -7.01 1.64 -12.79
N PHE A 63 -6.18 0.92 -12.02
CA PHE A 63 -5.57 -0.32 -12.49
C PHE A 63 -6.49 -1.51 -12.27
N ALA A 64 -6.67 -2.34 -13.31
CA ALA A 64 -7.24 -3.67 -13.20
C ALA A 64 -6.19 -4.68 -12.71
N GLU A 65 -6.62 -5.82 -12.15
CA GLU A 65 -5.73 -6.91 -11.80
C GLU A 65 -5.34 -7.77 -13.00
N ASP A 66 -6.20 -7.81 -14.01
CA ASP A 66 -6.05 -8.62 -15.22
C ASP A 66 -6.05 -7.75 -16.49
N GLN A 67 -5.47 -8.29 -17.57
CA GLN A 67 -5.36 -7.58 -18.85
C GLN A 67 -6.70 -7.34 -19.56
N GLU A 68 -7.71 -8.12 -19.21
CA GLU A 68 -9.08 -7.97 -19.72
C GLU A 68 -9.91 -6.92 -18.93
N HIS A 69 -9.31 -6.29 -17.92
CA HIS A 69 -9.91 -5.25 -17.09
C HIS A 69 -11.24 -5.66 -16.43
N ARG A 70 -11.30 -6.91 -15.90
CA ARG A 70 -12.51 -7.45 -15.23
C ARG A 70 -12.52 -7.23 -13.73
N TYR A 71 -11.34 -7.21 -13.09
CA TYR A 71 -11.20 -7.17 -11.63
C TYR A 71 -10.42 -5.94 -11.18
N PHE A 72 -10.94 -5.25 -10.18
CA PHE A 72 -10.37 -4.00 -9.67
C PHE A 72 -10.26 -4.07 -8.15
N SER A 73 -9.06 -4.15 -7.65
CA SER A 73 -8.76 -4.31 -6.23
C SER A 73 -8.04 -3.12 -5.63
N GLU A 74 -8.08 -3.01 -4.31
CA GLU A 74 -7.24 -2.09 -3.56
C GLU A 74 -5.74 -2.39 -3.74
N HIS A 75 -5.37 -3.68 -3.93
CA HIS A 75 -3.97 -4.11 -4.05
C HIS A 75 -3.25 -3.38 -5.18
N ALA A 76 -3.80 -3.40 -6.39
CA ALA A 76 -3.20 -2.75 -7.55
C ALA A 76 -3.05 -1.23 -7.35
N GLN A 77 -4.06 -0.57 -6.79
CA GLN A 77 -4.02 0.87 -6.54
C GLN A 77 -3.00 1.24 -5.48
N VAL A 78 -2.99 0.52 -4.36
CA VAL A 78 -2.07 0.76 -3.24
C VAL A 78 -0.62 0.65 -3.70
N PHE A 79 -0.27 -0.40 -4.46
CA PHE A 79 1.09 -0.53 -4.97
C PHE A 79 1.43 0.51 -6.05
N ALA A 80 0.50 0.87 -6.92
CA ALA A 80 0.72 1.96 -7.88
C ALA A 80 1.00 3.30 -7.16
N ILE A 81 0.30 3.58 -6.05
CA ILE A 81 0.54 4.77 -5.22
C ILE A 81 1.92 4.70 -4.57
N LEU A 82 2.25 3.60 -3.89
CA LEU A 82 3.52 3.45 -3.16
C LEU A 82 4.73 3.43 -4.10
N THR A 83 4.59 2.74 -5.23
CA THR A 83 5.69 2.47 -6.15
C THR A 83 5.89 3.59 -7.18
N ALA A 84 4.81 4.08 -7.79
CA ALA A 84 4.86 5.04 -8.88
C ALA A 84 4.31 6.45 -8.52
N GLY A 85 3.95 6.68 -7.25
CA GLY A 85 3.44 7.97 -6.80
C GLY A 85 2.09 8.36 -7.40
N ARG A 86 1.26 7.40 -7.81
CA ARG A 86 -0.06 7.62 -8.45
C ARG A 86 -1.08 8.15 -7.44
N THR A 87 -0.88 9.36 -6.96
CA THR A 87 -1.76 10.04 -5.98
C THR A 87 -3.15 10.36 -6.54
N ASP A 88 -3.32 10.35 -7.83
CA ASP A 88 -4.60 10.44 -8.53
C ASP A 88 -5.57 9.29 -8.18
N LEU A 89 -5.05 8.16 -7.67
CA LEU A 89 -5.83 7.00 -7.25
C LEU A 89 -6.36 7.10 -5.80
N LEU A 90 -5.87 8.03 -4.98
CA LEU A 90 -6.29 8.19 -3.58
C LEU A 90 -7.81 8.35 -3.38
N PRO A 91 -8.55 9.09 -4.24
CA PRO A 91 -10.01 9.19 -4.12
C PRO A 91 -10.73 7.85 -4.24
N LEU A 92 -10.18 6.88 -4.98
CA LEU A 92 -10.80 5.55 -5.16
C LEU A 92 -10.79 4.75 -3.87
N LEU A 93 -9.72 4.85 -3.06
CA LEU A 93 -9.64 4.19 -1.75
C LEU A 93 -10.68 4.74 -0.77
N ARG A 94 -11.06 6.03 -0.90
CA ARG A 94 -12.12 6.63 -0.09
C ARG A 94 -13.51 6.14 -0.48
N LYS A 95 -13.76 5.92 -1.75
CA LYS A 95 -15.07 5.46 -2.25
C LYS A 95 -15.44 4.06 -1.75
N GLY A 96 -14.46 3.17 -1.58
CA GLY A 96 -14.69 1.79 -1.14
C GLY A 96 -15.42 0.93 -2.18
N GLU A 97 -15.23 1.21 -3.45
CA GLU A 97 -15.83 0.50 -4.58
C GLU A 97 -14.94 -0.61 -5.16
N LEU A 98 -13.72 -0.72 -4.64
CA LEU A 98 -12.72 -1.72 -5.03
C LEU A 98 -12.85 -2.99 -4.19
N ASP A 99 -12.42 -4.12 -4.72
CA ASP A 99 -12.26 -5.35 -3.95
C ASP A 99 -11.27 -5.12 -2.80
N GLU A 100 -11.74 -5.29 -1.57
CA GLU A 100 -10.95 -5.01 -0.37
C GLU A 100 -9.76 -5.96 -0.23
N CYS A 101 -8.63 -5.42 0.19
CA CYS A 101 -7.47 -6.23 0.55
C CYS A 101 -7.64 -6.92 1.91
N GLY A 102 -7.02 -8.11 2.05
CA GLY A 102 -7.00 -8.88 3.30
C GLY A 102 -6.10 -8.27 4.38
N ILE A 103 -6.05 -8.94 5.54
CA ILE A 103 -5.27 -8.48 6.71
C ILE A 103 -3.80 -8.28 6.33
N TYR A 104 -3.15 -9.27 5.71
CA TYR A 104 -1.73 -9.17 5.34
C TYR A 104 -1.44 -7.90 4.52
N PHE A 105 -2.22 -7.68 3.48
CA PHE A 105 -2.02 -6.57 2.56
C PHE A 105 -2.44 -5.21 3.16
N SER A 106 -3.25 -5.21 4.21
CA SER A 106 -3.63 -3.98 4.93
C SER A 106 -2.43 -3.24 5.51
N PHE A 107 -1.25 -3.87 5.64
CA PHE A 107 0.00 -3.19 5.96
C PHE A 107 0.29 -2.06 4.94
N TYR A 108 0.29 -2.39 3.67
CA TYR A 108 0.56 -1.42 2.59
C TYR A 108 -0.56 -0.39 2.45
N TYR A 109 -1.81 -0.81 2.67
CA TYR A 109 -2.95 0.10 2.72
C TYR A 109 -2.83 1.14 3.84
N PHE A 110 -2.46 0.73 5.05
CA PHE A 110 -2.21 1.64 6.16
C PHE A 110 -1.01 2.56 5.90
N GLU A 111 0.02 2.07 5.22
CA GLU A 111 1.15 2.91 4.83
C GLU A 111 0.71 4.03 3.87
N VAL A 112 -0.12 3.73 2.88
CA VAL A 112 -0.73 4.77 2.02
C VAL A 112 -1.57 5.74 2.85
N CYS A 113 -2.40 5.25 3.77
CA CYS A 113 -3.20 6.11 4.64
C CYS A 113 -2.32 7.05 5.46
N ARG A 114 -1.23 6.55 6.04
CA ARG A 114 -0.27 7.33 6.83
C ARG A 114 0.44 8.38 5.99
N LEU A 115 0.94 8.02 4.82
CA LEU A 115 1.71 8.93 3.94
C LEU A 115 0.85 10.06 3.37
N HIS A 116 -0.43 9.81 3.15
CA HIS A 116 -1.34 10.74 2.47
C HIS A 116 -2.47 11.30 3.34
N GLY A 117 -2.44 11.07 4.66
CA GLY A 117 -3.42 11.61 5.61
C GLY A 117 -4.85 11.11 5.33
N LEU A 118 -5.02 9.83 4.97
CA LEU A 118 -6.32 9.22 4.73
C LEU A 118 -6.91 8.66 6.03
N ASP A 119 -7.22 9.54 6.98
CA ASP A 119 -7.68 9.16 8.33
C ASP A 119 -9.02 8.43 8.32
N ASP A 120 -9.90 8.79 7.43
CA ASP A 120 -11.19 8.15 7.20
C ASP A 120 -11.04 6.70 6.69
N CYS A 121 -10.13 6.48 5.75
CA CYS A 121 -9.80 5.15 5.24
C CYS A 121 -9.14 4.28 6.31
N PHE A 122 -8.22 4.87 7.08
CA PHE A 122 -7.57 4.20 8.19
C PHE A 122 -8.58 3.74 9.24
N ALA A 123 -9.44 4.64 9.72
CA ALA A 123 -10.46 4.34 10.73
C ALA A 123 -11.44 3.27 10.25
N ARG A 124 -11.89 3.35 9.01
CA ARG A 124 -12.76 2.34 8.39
C ARG A 124 -12.14 0.95 8.41
N ARG A 125 -10.85 0.83 8.03
CA ARG A 125 -10.13 -0.44 8.04
C ARG A 125 -9.89 -0.95 9.47
N LEU A 126 -9.55 -0.06 10.41
CA LEU A 126 -9.32 -0.39 11.81
C LEU A 126 -10.56 -1.01 12.48
N ALA A 127 -11.77 -0.59 12.09
CA ALA A 127 -13.01 -1.18 12.61
C ALA A 127 -13.13 -2.70 12.34
N GLY A 128 -12.45 -3.22 11.33
CA GLY A 128 -12.32 -4.67 11.09
C GLY A 128 -11.53 -5.37 12.19
N TYR A 129 -10.43 -4.78 12.63
CA TYR A 129 -9.60 -5.31 13.73
C TYR A 129 -10.30 -5.21 15.08
N GLU A 130 -11.07 -4.15 15.33
CA GLU A 130 -11.89 -4.03 16.54
C GLU A 130 -12.91 -5.17 16.63
N LYS A 131 -13.55 -5.53 15.52
CA LYS A 131 -14.45 -6.71 15.48
C LYS A 131 -13.73 -8.01 15.80
N LEU A 132 -12.49 -8.18 15.32
CA LEU A 132 -11.68 -9.34 15.67
C LEU A 132 -11.34 -9.37 17.16
N ALA A 133 -10.97 -8.24 17.74
CA ALA A 133 -10.69 -8.15 19.18
C ALA A 133 -11.92 -8.50 20.03
N LEU A 134 -13.11 -8.15 19.59
CA LEU A 134 -14.38 -8.44 20.28
C LEU A 134 -14.91 -9.88 20.02
N SER A 135 -14.31 -10.61 19.07
CA SER A 135 -14.77 -11.96 18.71
C SER A 135 -14.39 -13.06 19.71
N GLY A 136 -13.62 -12.73 20.76
CA GLY A 136 -13.13 -13.70 21.75
C GLY A 136 -11.92 -14.50 21.30
N LEU A 137 -11.31 -14.19 20.17
CA LEU A 137 -10.04 -14.77 19.74
C LEU A 137 -8.91 -14.31 20.66
N SER A 138 -8.05 -15.25 21.07
CA SER A 138 -6.85 -14.96 21.86
C SER A 138 -5.64 -14.55 21.02
N THR A 139 -5.73 -14.72 19.69
CA THR A 139 -4.71 -14.39 18.70
C THR A 139 -5.37 -13.79 17.45
N LEU A 140 -4.58 -13.18 16.56
CA LEU A 140 -5.09 -12.61 15.34
C LEU A 140 -5.09 -13.65 14.20
N PRO A 141 -6.21 -13.76 13.46
CA PRO A 141 -6.34 -14.68 12.34
C PRO A 141 -5.64 -14.16 11.08
N GLU A 142 -5.52 -15.02 10.08
CA GLU A 142 -4.98 -14.69 8.76
C GLU A 142 -5.88 -13.73 7.97
N GLU A 143 -7.21 -13.86 8.13
CA GLU A 143 -8.22 -13.12 7.35
C GLU A 143 -9.32 -12.57 8.26
N PHE A 144 -9.98 -11.49 7.84
CA PHE A 144 -11.14 -10.94 8.55
C PHE A 144 -12.36 -11.86 8.52
N ARG A 145 -12.47 -12.71 7.52
CA ARG A 145 -13.56 -13.67 7.31
C ARG A 145 -12.99 -15.04 6.99
N ASN A 146 -13.76 -16.10 7.24
CA ASN A 146 -13.37 -17.48 6.94
C ASN A 146 -12.01 -17.87 7.56
N TRP A 147 -11.89 -17.70 8.86
CA TRP A 147 -10.65 -17.90 9.62
C TRP A 147 -10.05 -19.29 9.40
N ARG A 148 -9.06 -19.39 8.50
CA ARG A 148 -8.34 -20.63 8.23
C ARG A 148 -7.25 -20.90 9.24
N SER A 149 -6.65 -19.86 9.76
CA SER A 149 -5.56 -19.90 10.73
C SER A 149 -5.76 -18.82 11.77
N PHE A 150 -5.49 -19.14 13.05
CA PHE A 150 -5.80 -18.29 14.19
C PHE A 150 -4.58 -17.62 14.82
N CYS A 151 -3.38 -17.80 14.26
CA CYS A 151 -2.16 -17.23 14.82
C CYS A 151 -1.22 -16.78 13.72
N HIS A 152 -1.37 -15.50 13.30
CA HIS A 152 -0.49 -14.88 12.32
C HIS A 152 0.11 -13.59 12.88
N ALA A 153 1.43 -13.58 13.04
CA ALA A 153 2.17 -12.44 13.58
C ALA A 153 1.99 -11.17 12.73
N TRP A 154 1.95 -11.32 11.41
CA TRP A 154 1.74 -10.16 10.53
C TRP A 154 0.39 -9.45 10.73
N SER A 155 -0.61 -10.13 11.26
CA SER A 155 -1.92 -9.51 11.51
C SER A 155 -1.87 -8.44 12.60
N ALA A 156 -0.80 -8.37 13.39
CA ALA A 156 -0.61 -7.37 14.44
C ALA A 156 -0.05 -6.03 13.92
N HIS A 157 0.24 -5.89 12.63
CA HIS A 157 0.86 -4.68 12.07
C HIS A 157 0.03 -3.41 12.27
N TYR A 158 -1.30 -3.51 12.43
CA TYR A 158 -2.15 -2.35 12.70
C TYR A 158 -1.76 -1.62 13.98
N LEU A 159 -1.18 -2.33 14.98
CA LEU A 159 -0.68 -1.73 16.22
C LEU A 159 0.46 -0.74 15.93
N TYR A 160 1.38 -1.10 15.01
CA TYR A 160 2.45 -0.21 14.58
C TYR A 160 1.88 1.11 14.04
N PHE A 161 0.89 1.03 13.16
CA PHE A 161 0.29 2.22 12.57
C PHE A 161 -0.54 3.02 13.58
N HIS A 162 -1.24 2.36 14.49
CA HIS A 162 -2.01 3.02 15.54
C HIS A 162 -1.10 3.87 16.45
N TYR A 163 -0.05 3.27 17.00
CA TYR A 163 0.87 3.97 17.91
C TYR A 163 1.81 4.96 17.20
N SER A 164 2.20 4.71 15.96
CA SER A 164 3.06 5.64 15.22
C SER A 164 2.33 6.91 14.78
N ARG A 165 1.00 6.90 14.66
CA ARG A 165 0.20 8.10 14.34
C ARG A 165 0.26 9.15 15.45
N ASP A 166 0.10 8.74 16.69
CA ASP A 166 0.11 9.67 17.83
C ASP A 166 1.45 10.41 17.92
N SER A 167 2.57 9.69 17.76
CA SER A 167 3.90 10.29 17.74
C SER A 167 4.17 11.20 16.53
N PHE A 168 3.47 10.98 15.41
CA PHE A 168 3.61 11.81 14.21
C PHE A 168 2.78 13.10 14.30
N THR A 169 1.58 13.02 14.84
CA THR A 169 0.71 14.18 15.08
C THR A 169 1.35 15.15 16.06
N GLU A 170 2.00 14.66 17.12
CA GLU A 170 2.78 15.46 18.04
C GLU A 170 3.99 16.15 17.39
N ARG A 171 4.71 15.47 16.48
CA ARG A 171 5.86 16.06 15.75
C ARG A 171 5.44 17.16 14.77
N ILE A 172 4.27 17.07 14.16
CA ILE A 172 3.74 18.11 13.27
C ILE A 172 3.30 19.34 14.09
N SER A 173 2.60 19.13 15.21
CA SER A 173 2.18 20.23 16.09
C SER A 173 3.37 20.99 16.68
N HIS A 174 4.47 20.31 17.02
CA HIS A 174 5.70 20.94 17.45
C HIS A 174 6.42 21.73 16.35
N LYS A 175 6.41 21.27 15.09
CA LYS A 175 7.02 22.02 13.98
C LYS A 175 6.24 23.27 13.59
N THR A 176 4.91 23.25 13.69
CA THR A 176 4.08 24.43 13.41
C THR A 176 4.17 25.50 14.51
N SER A 177 4.42 25.10 15.78
CA SER A 177 4.59 26.05 16.88
C SER A 177 5.96 26.73 16.90
N THR A 178 7.02 26.06 16.40
CA THR A 178 8.37 26.68 16.33
C THR A 178 8.54 27.63 15.15
N SER A 179 7.87 27.39 14.02
CA SER A 179 7.92 28.30 12.86
C SER A 179 7.16 29.60 13.05
N SER A 180 6.22 29.66 14.00
CA SER A 180 5.46 30.87 14.33
C SER A 180 6.20 31.81 15.29
N SER A 181 7.23 31.34 16.00
CA SER A 181 8.03 32.15 16.93
C SER A 181 9.26 32.81 16.29
N GLU A 182 9.74 32.30 15.15
CA GLU A 182 10.88 32.88 14.41
C GLU A 182 10.48 34.00 13.42
N ALA A 183 9.20 34.13 13.11
CA ALA A 183 8.67 35.17 12.22
C ALA A 183 8.27 36.48 12.97
N ALA A 184 8.47 36.55 14.30
CA ALA A 184 8.10 37.67 15.15
C ALA A 184 9.29 38.34 15.90
N SER A 185 10.53 38.14 15.38
CA SER A 185 11.74 38.78 15.91
C SER A 185 12.40 39.69 14.90
#